data_4fba7895b1417e7a00ec267648a7de37
#
_entry.id   4fba7895b1417e7a00ec267648a7de37
#
_cell.length_a   1.000
_cell.length_b   1.000
_cell.length_c   1.000
_cell.angle_alpha   90.00
_cell.angle_beta   90.00
_cell.angle_gamma   90.00
#
_symmetry.space_group_name_H-M   'P 1'
#
loop_
_entity.id
_entity.type
_entity.pdbx_description
1 polymer ?
#
loop_
_entity_poly.entity_id
_entity_poly.type
_entity_poly.pdbx_seq_one_letter_code
_entity_poly.pdbx_strand_id
1 'polypeptide(L)'
;MASNRHLGRIISLQSLYEYEFREKAGDAEADLDAIIAKNIEPYEKALGDTEFVYNLTHGVAERFDELDKDLKPLAPEWPISSIAAIDRNVLRMGLYELKFCGEKVPPKVAINEAVELAKAFGSDNSSRF
;
A
#
# COMPACT_ATOMS: atom_id res chain seq x y z
N MET A 1 20.67 11.90 -6.32
CA MET A 1 20.20 10.66 -6.95
C MET A 1 18.68 10.65 -7.03
N ALA A 2 18.13 10.27 -8.16
CA ALA A 2 16.67 10.21 -8.30
C ALA A 2 16.09 9.11 -7.38
N SER A 3 14.96 9.40 -6.75
CA SER A 3 14.28 8.43 -5.91
C SER A 3 13.61 7.36 -6.77
N ASN A 4 13.52 6.16 -6.24
CA ASN A 4 12.84 5.05 -6.90
C ASN A 4 11.48 4.83 -6.22
N ARG A 5 10.48 5.58 -6.65
CA ARG A 5 9.15 5.51 -6.03
C ARG A 5 8.41 4.21 -6.31
N HIS A 6 8.69 3.59 -7.45
CA HIS A 6 8.12 2.27 -7.74
C HIS A 6 8.57 1.26 -6.69
N LEU A 7 9.86 1.20 -6.41
CA LEU A 7 10.41 0.35 -5.35
C LEU A 7 9.84 0.74 -3.99
N GLY A 8 9.70 2.04 -3.73
CA GLY A 8 9.11 2.53 -2.50
C GLY A 8 7.69 2.02 -2.29
N ARG A 9 6.90 1.97 -3.34
CA ARG A 9 5.53 1.45 -3.27
C ARG A 9 5.51 -0.06 -3.00
N ILE A 10 6.45 -0.79 -3.58
CA ILE A 10 6.59 -2.23 -3.31
C ILE A 10 6.89 -2.46 -1.82
N ILE A 11 7.82 -1.70 -1.28
CA ILE A 11 8.18 -1.82 0.15
C ILE A 11 7.01 -1.42 1.04
N SER A 12 6.26 -0.38 0.68
CA SER A 12 5.05 0.02 1.42
C SER A 12 4.02 -1.10 1.43
N LEU A 13 3.80 -1.73 0.27
CA LEU A 13 2.85 -2.85 0.17
C LEU A 13 3.25 -4.01 1.07
N GLN A 14 4.53 -4.39 1.05
CA GLN A 14 5.05 -5.45 1.92
C GLN A 14 4.86 -5.11 3.39
N SER A 15 5.14 -3.86 3.75
CA SER A 15 5.04 -3.39 5.13
C SER A 15 3.60 -3.36 5.63
N LEU A 16 2.67 -2.91 4.78
CA LEU A 16 1.24 -2.88 5.12
C LEU A 16 0.69 -4.30 5.27
N TYR A 17 1.08 -5.21 4.37
CA TYR A 17 0.66 -6.60 4.44
C TYR A 17 1.13 -7.24 5.74
N GLU A 18 2.39 -7.08 6.07
CA GLU A 18 2.98 -7.65 7.30
C GLU A 18 2.33 -7.06 8.55
N TYR A 19 2.15 -5.75 8.57
CA TYR A 19 1.55 -5.06 9.71
C TYR A 19 0.11 -5.51 9.95
N GLU A 20 -0.70 -5.53 8.91
CA GLU A 20 -2.10 -5.95 9.01
C GLU A 20 -2.20 -7.41 9.45
N PHE A 21 -1.36 -8.27 8.89
CA PHE A 21 -1.33 -9.69 9.26
C PHE A 21 -1.01 -9.86 10.74
N ARG A 22 0.00 -9.16 11.24
CA ARG A 22 0.39 -9.26 12.64
C ARG A 22 -0.66 -8.68 13.59
N GLU A 23 -1.26 -7.55 13.21
CA GLU A 23 -2.35 -6.94 13.98
C GLU A 23 -3.54 -7.89 14.11
N LYS A 24 -3.95 -8.52 13.02
CA LYS A 24 -5.07 -9.47 13.04
C LYS A 24 -4.75 -10.75 13.82
N ALA A 25 -3.49 -11.11 13.86
CA ALA A 25 -3.03 -12.28 14.64
C ALA A 25 -2.92 -11.98 16.14
N GLY A 26 -3.17 -10.73 16.55
CA GLY A 26 -3.10 -10.35 17.95
C GLY A 26 -1.68 -10.09 18.46
N ASP A 27 -0.72 -9.83 17.56
CA ASP A 27 0.66 -9.56 17.93
C ASP A 27 0.79 -8.15 18.53
N ALA A 28 0.87 -8.10 19.85
CA ALA A 28 0.99 -6.83 20.58
C ALA A 28 2.31 -6.09 20.31
N GLU A 29 3.30 -6.78 19.75
CA GLU A 29 4.61 -6.19 19.44
C GLU A 29 4.71 -5.69 18.01
N ALA A 30 3.64 -5.76 17.23
CA ALA A 30 3.61 -5.26 15.87
C ALA A 30 3.85 -3.74 15.88
N ASP A 31 4.99 -3.32 15.34
CA ASP A 31 5.40 -1.92 15.27
C ASP A 31 5.63 -1.56 13.80
N LEU A 32 4.79 -0.68 13.28
CA LEU A 32 4.85 -0.31 11.87
C LEU A 32 6.20 0.29 11.48
N ASP A 33 6.77 1.17 12.31
CA ASP A 33 8.07 1.77 12.01
C ASP A 33 9.18 0.75 11.95
N ALA A 34 9.18 -0.22 12.86
CA ALA A 34 10.17 -1.30 12.85
C ALA A 34 10.03 -2.18 11.62
N ILE A 35 8.79 -2.47 11.21
CA ILE A 35 8.52 -3.25 10.00
C ILE A 35 9.04 -2.52 8.76
N ILE A 36 8.74 -1.22 8.66
CA ILE A 36 9.20 -0.41 7.54
C ILE A 36 10.72 -0.38 7.48
N ALA A 37 11.38 -0.11 8.61
CA ALA A 37 12.84 -0.03 8.67
C ALA A 37 13.48 -1.35 8.22
N LYS A 38 12.94 -2.46 8.69
CA LYS A 38 13.43 -3.80 8.32
C LYS A 38 13.31 -4.03 6.81
N ASN A 39 12.18 -3.65 6.23
CA ASN A 39 11.92 -3.88 4.81
C ASN A 39 12.71 -2.93 3.91
N ILE A 40 13.03 -1.73 4.38
CA ILE A 40 13.86 -0.77 3.64
C ILE A 40 15.32 -1.19 3.59
N GLU A 41 15.84 -1.74 4.68
CA GLU A 41 17.28 -1.98 4.85
C GLU A 41 17.98 -2.61 3.64
N PRO A 42 17.48 -3.71 3.05
CA PRO A 42 18.15 -4.33 1.90
C PRO A 42 18.18 -3.46 0.64
N TYR A 43 17.32 -2.47 0.56
CA TYR A 43 17.10 -1.68 -0.66
C TYR A 43 17.38 -0.20 -0.48
N GLU A 44 17.94 0.20 0.65
CA GLU A 44 18.10 1.61 1.00
C GLU A 44 18.79 2.45 -0.08
N LYS A 45 19.89 1.92 -0.62
CA LYS A 45 20.64 2.64 -1.65
C LYS A 45 19.85 2.78 -2.96
N ALA A 46 19.18 1.72 -3.37
CA ALA A 46 18.38 1.73 -4.60
C ALA A 46 17.15 2.59 -4.46
N LEU A 47 16.59 2.65 -3.26
CA LEU A 47 15.36 3.39 -2.97
C LEU A 47 15.57 4.91 -3.03
N GLY A 48 16.61 5.41 -2.40
CA GLY A 48 16.98 6.84 -2.36
C GLY A 48 16.14 7.67 -1.39
N ASP A 49 14.82 7.61 -1.49
CA ASP A 49 13.89 8.40 -0.66
C ASP A 49 13.13 7.49 0.30
N THR A 50 13.68 7.32 1.51
CA THR A 50 13.05 6.49 2.54
C THR A 50 11.82 7.17 3.14
N GLU A 51 11.81 8.50 3.19
CA GLU A 51 10.69 9.26 3.74
C GLU A 51 9.40 9.00 2.98
N PHE A 52 9.48 8.83 1.67
CA PHE A 52 8.32 8.50 0.85
C PHE A 52 7.65 7.21 1.35
N VAL A 53 8.45 6.18 1.68
CA VAL A 53 7.91 4.90 2.16
C VAL A 53 7.22 5.08 3.51
N TYR A 54 7.85 5.78 4.44
CA TYR A 54 7.24 6.03 5.75
C TYR A 54 5.94 6.81 5.62
N ASN A 55 5.94 7.87 4.84
CA ASN A 55 4.75 8.71 4.67
C ASN A 55 3.59 7.95 4.03
N LEU A 56 3.86 7.20 2.97
CA LEU A 56 2.83 6.43 2.29
C LEU A 56 2.27 5.33 3.20
N THR A 57 3.16 4.58 3.84
CA THR A 57 2.75 3.46 4.69
C THR A 57 1.93 3.93 5.89
N HIS A 58 2.42 4.96 6.60
CA HIS A 58 1.67 5.53 7.73
C HIS A 58 0.35 6.14 7.29
N GLY A 59 0.35 6.86 6.18
CA GLY A 59 -0.86 7.48 5.67
C GLY A 59 -1.97 6.47 5.42
N VAL A 60 -1.61 5.34 4.81
CA VAL A 60 -2.57 4.26 4.54
C VAL A 60 -2.99 3.57 5.85
N ALA A 61 -2.02 3.20 6.69
CA ALA A 61 -2.31 2.45 7.92
C ALA A 61 -3.23 3.23 8.87
N GLU A 62 -3.01 4.52 8.98
CA GLU A 62 -3.82 5.38 9.85
C GLU A 62 -5.25 5.57 9.32
N ARG A 63 -5.51 5.21 8.07
CA ARG A 63 -6.78 5.41 7.40
C ARG A 63 -7.40 4.11 6.87
N PHE A 64 -7.01 2.97 7.41
CA PHE A 64 -7.57 1.68 6.95
C PHE A 64 -9.08 1.69 6.90
N ASP A 65 -9.73 2.10 7.99
CA ASP A 65 -11.19 2.08 8.08
C ASP A 65 -11.84 3.06 7.10
N GLU A 66 -11.28 4.26 6.99
CA GLU A 66 -11.78 5.28 6.06
C GLU A 66 -11.63 4.81 4.61
N LEU A 67 -10.47 4.29 4.26
CA LEU A 67 -10.21 3.82 2.90
C LEU A 67 -11.11 2.63 2.54
N ASP A 68 -11.27 1.68 3.46
CA ASP A 68 -12.12 0.53 3.25
C ASP A 68 -13.59 0.95 3.06
N LYS A 69 -14.03 1.93 3.82
CA LYS A 69 -15.37 2.48 3.68
C LYS A 69 -15.59 3.12 2.32
N ASP A 70 -14.59 3.84 1.82
CA ASP A 70 -14.65 4.49 0.51
C ASP A 70 -14.55 3.48 -0.63
N LEU A 71 -13.83 2.37 -0.44
CA LEU A 71 -13.70 1.32 -1.46
C LEU A 71 -14.97 0.48 -1.60
N LYS A 72 -15.73 0.33 -0.54
CA LYS A 72 -16.90 -0.54 -0.51
C LYS A 72 -17.92 -0.28 -1.62
N PRO A 73 -18.33 0.98 -1.88
CA PRO A 73 -19.28 1.24 -2.96
C PRO A 73 -18.68 1.09 -4.36
N LEU A 74 -17.36 1.11 -4.48
CA LEU A 74 -16.68 0.97 -5.77
C LEU A 74 -16.63 -0.50 -6.22
N ALA A 75 -16.80 -1.45 -5.29
CA ALA A 75 -16.74 -2.86 -5.59
C ALA A 75 -17.79 -3.61 -4.76
N PRO A 76 -19.08 -3.34 -4.99
CA PRO A 76 -20.16 -3.89 -4.15
C PRO A 76 -20.28 -5.41 -4.23
N GLU A 77 -19.84 -6.01 -5.33
CA GLU A 77 -19.88 -7.46 -5.51
C GLU A 77 -18.72 -8.17 -4.80
N TRP A 78 -17.69 -7.43 -4.39
CA TRP A 78 -16.51 -7.98 -3.77
C TRP A 78 -16.29 -7.32 -2.39
N PRO A 79 -16.87 -7.89 -1.33
CA PRO A 79 -16.68 -7.34 0.01
C PRO A 79 -15.19 -7.23 0.35
N ILE A 80 -14.79 -6.09 0.89
CA ILE A 80 -13.39 -5.82 1.24
C ILE A 80 -12.81 -6.94 2.12
N SER A 81 -13.61 -7.48 3.03
CA SER A 81 -13.18 -8.56 3.91
C SER A 81 -12.86 -9.86 3.16
N SER A 82 -13.42 -10.04 1.95
CA SER A 82 -13.20 -11.24 1.13
C SER A 82 -12.07 -11.09 0.13
N ILE A 83 -11.57 -9.87 -0.07
CA ILE A 83 -10.47 -9.60 -0.99
C ILE A 83 -9.16 -10.01 -0.31
N ALA A 84 -8.29 -10.69 -1.07
CA ALA A 84 -6.98 -11.07 -0.54
C ALA A 84 -6.22 -9.87 0.02
N ALA A 85 -5.47 -10.06 1.09
CA ALA A 85 -4.81 -8.96 1.79
C ALA A 85 -3.87 -8.13 0.91
N ILE A 86 -3.17 -8.77 -0.04
CA ILE A 86 -2.30 -8.05 -0.98
C ILE A 86 -3.15 -7.11 -1.85
N ASP A 87 -4.21 -7.64 -2.47
CA ASP A 87 -5.09 -6.85 -3.35
C ASP A 87 -5.76 -5.72 -2.59
N ARG A 88 -6.21 -6.00 -1.37
CA ARG A 88 -6.84 -5.00 -0.51
C ARG A 88 -5.88 -3.83 -0.22
N ASN A 89 -4.64 -4.13 0.09
CA ASN A 89 -3.66 -3.09 0.38
C ASN A 89 -3.24 -2.31 -0.88
N VAL A 90 -3.19 -2.97 -2.03
CA VAL A 90 -2.97 -2.27 -3.31
C VAL A 90 -4.08 -1.24 -3.55
N LEU A 91 -5.33 -1.63 -3.34
CA LEU A 91 -6.47 -0.73 -3.49
C LEU A 91 -6.42 0.44 -2.51
N ARG A 92 -6.08 0.15 -1.26
CA ARG A 92 -5.93 1.19 -0.23
C ARG A 92 -4.85 2.20 -0.60
N MET A 93 -3.69 1.71 -1.05
CA MET A 93 -2.58 2.57 -1.48
C MET A 93 -2.96 3.46 -2.65
N GLY A 94 -3.60 2.88 -3.67
CA GLY A 94 -4.04 3.63 -4.84
C GLY A 94 -5.03 4.71 -4.47
N LEU A 95 -6.03 4.38 -3.66
CA LEU A 95 -7.04 5.34 -3.23
C LEU A 95 -6.42 6.43 -2.36
N TYR A 96 -5.51 6.07 -1.46
CA TYR A 96 -4.82 7.04 -0.62
C TYR A 96 -4.07 8.06 -1.47
N GLU A 97 -3.31 7.60 -2.46
CA GLU A 97 -2.57 8.50 -3.33
C GLU A 97 -3.50 9.41 -4.13
N LEU A 98 -4.63 8.89 -4.62
CA LEU A 98 -5.62 9.68 -5.33
C LEU A 98 -6.26 10.77 -4.46
N LYS A 99 -6.59 10.44 -3.21
CA LYS A 99 -7.29 11.37 -2.31
C LYS A 99 -6.38 12.37 -1.63
N PHE A 100 -5.19 11.95 -1.23
CA PHE A 100 -4.35 12.75 -0.33
C PHE A 100 -3.04 13.20 -0.92
N CYS A 101 -2.62 12.66 -2.05
CA CYS A 101 -1.33 12.97 -2.65
C CYS A 101 -1.44 13.62 -4.04
N GLY A 102 -2.62 14.15 -4.38
CA GLY A 102 -2.90 14.66 -5.73
C GLY A 102 -1.97 15.77 -6.20
N GLU A 103 -1.40 16.56 -5.30
CA GLU A 103 -0.45 17.61 -5.66
C GLU A 103 0.93 17.04 -6.03
N LYS A 104 1.31 15.91 -5.46
CA LYS A 104 2.62 15.30 -5.66
C LYS A 104 2.59 14.13 -6.62
N VAL A 105 1.44 13.47 -6.72
CA VAL A 105 1.27 12.28 -7.56
C VAL A 105 0.05 12.50 -8.45
N PRO A 106 0.25 12.69 -9.76
CA PRO A 106 -0.88 12.83 -10.68
C PRO A 106 -1.78 11.58 -10.62
N PRO A 107 -3.11 11.74 -10.76
CA PRO A 107 -4.03 10.61 -10.68
C PRO A 107 -3.68 9.47 -11.63
N LYS A 108 -3.24 9.79 -12.84
CA LYS A 108 -2.85 8.77 -13.81
C LYS A 108 -1.68 7.92 -13.32
N VAL A 109 -0.72 8.54 -12.64
CA VAL A 109 0.43 7.85 -12.07
C VAL A 109 -0.02 6.94 -10.93
N ALA A 110 -0.88 7.42 -10.04
CA ALA A 110 -1.39 6.62 -8.93
C ALA A 110 -2.13 5.38 -9.43
N ILE A 111 -2.97 5.54 -10.45
CA ILE A 111 -3.73 4.43 -11.03
C ILE A 111 -2.79 3.43 -11.70
N ASN A 112 -1.86 3.91 -12.53
CA ASN A 112 -0.91 3.04 -13.23
C ASN A 112 -0.04 2.25 -12.26
N GLU A 113 0.43 2.87 -11.19
CA GLU A 113 1.23 2.19 -10.18
C GLU A 113 0.44 1.11 -9.44
N ALA A 114 -0.82 1.40 -9.11
CA ALA A 114 -1.69 0.42 -8.48
C ALA A 114 -1.92 -0.79 -9.39
N VAL A 115 -2.15 -0.55 -10.68
CA VAL A 115 -2.31 -1.63 -11.67
C VAL A 115 -1.03 -2.48 -11.76
N GLU A 116 0.13 -1.84 -11.81
CA GLU A 116 1.41 -2.57 -11.86
C GLU A 116 1.64 -3.43 -10.61
N LEU A 117 1.33 -2.90 -9.43
CA LEU A 117 1.44 -3.66 -8.19
C LEU A 117 0.47 -4.86 -8.19
N ALA A 118 -0.75 -4.64 -8.66
CA ALA A 118 -1.74 -5.71 -8.73
C ALA A 118 -1.30 -6.83 -9.68
N LYS A 119 -0.69 -6.47 -10.82
CA LYS A 119 -0.17 -7.45 -11.77
C LYS A 119 1.01 -8.24 -11.21
N ALA A 120 1.87 -7.56 -10.45
CA ALA A 120 3.08 -8.19 -9.93
C ALA A 120 2.83 -9.07 -8.72
N PHE A 121 1.90 -8.71 -7.85
CA PHE A 121 1.74 -9.34 -6.54
C PHE A 121 0.34 -9.86 -6.24
N GLY A 122 -0.67 -9.40 -6.97
CA GLY A 122 -2.05 -9.79 -6.73
C GLY A 122 -2.47 -11.06 -7.43
N SER A 123 -3.76 -11.38 -7.32
CA SER A 123 -4.36 -12.51 -8.03
C SER A 123 -4.53 -12.18 -9.51
N ASP A 124 -4.85 -13.20 -10.33
CA ASP A 124 -5.01 -13.05 -11.78
C ASP A 124 -6.02 -11.96 -12.17
N ASN A 125 -7.02 -11.71 -11.33
CA ASN A 125 -8.08 -10.75 -11.63
C ASN A 125 -7.90 -9.38 -10.97
N SER A 126 -6.84 -9.21 -10.17
CA SER A 126 -6.65 -7.98 -9.37
C SER A 126 -6.53 -6.73 -10.23
N SER A 127 -5.87 -6.81 -11.36
CA SER A 127 -5.65 -5.64 -12.22
C SER A 127 -6.94 -5.15 -12.91
N ARG A 128 -7.99 -5.95 -12.88
CA ARG A 128 -9.30 -5.57 -13.45
C ARG A 128 -10.19 -4.84 -12.45
N PHE A 129 -9.80 -4.87 -11.20
CA PHE A 129 -10.54 -4.22 -10.13
C PHE A 129 -10.46 -2.69 -10.25
#